data_b3efcbacabfe658f52d3bbd41997f19b
#
_entry.id   b3efcbacabfe658f52d3bbd41997f19b
#
_cell.length_a   1.000
_cell.length_b   1.000
_cell.length_c   1.000
_cell.angle_alpha   90.00
_cell.angle_beta   90.00
_cell.angle_gamma   90.00
#
_symmetry.space_group_name_H-M   'P 1'
#
loop_
_entity.id
_entity.type
_entity.pdbx_description
1 polymer ?
#
loop_
_entity_poly.entity_id
_entity_poly.type
_entity_poly.pdbx_seq_one_letter_code
_entity_poly.pdbx_strand_id
1 'polypeptide(L)'
;MTTVFDEIQYCEKCVISNQRPSSVVEFKNKSEDIKPKILFENGGCTACIWAEVKEGINWEDRRNELEKLCDKFRSNNGSYDCIGPGSGGKDSAFASHF
;
A
#
# COMPACT_ATOMS: atom_id res chain seq x y z
N MET A 1 -14.21 -21.42 25.46
CA MET A 1 -13.95 -20.15 24.75
C MET A 1 -15.02 -19.99 23.68
N THR A 2 -15.96 -19.12 23.89
CA THR A 2 -16.90 -18.72 22.85
C THR A 2 -16.14 -17.81 21.89
N THR A 3 -15.78 -18.33 20.75
CA THR A 3 -15.36 -17.51 19.61
C THR A 3 -16.59 -16.70 19.23
N VAL A 4 -16.61 -15.45 19.63
CA VAL A 4 -17.55 -14.48 19.08
C VAL A 4 -17.14 -14.34 17.62
N PHE A 5 -17.83 -15.08 16.75
CA PHE A 5 -17.71 -14.84 15.31
C PHE A 5 -18.33 -13.46 15.10
N ASP A 6 -17.49 -12.47 14.83
CA ASP A 6 -17.97 -11.20 14.34
C ASP A 6 -18.89 -11.49 13.15
N GLU A 7 -20.01 -10.79 13.09
CA GLU A 7 -20.92 -10.90 11.96
C GLU A 7 -20.14 -10.75 10.63
N ILE A 8 -20.39 -11.66 9.70
CA ILE A 8 -19.71 -11.61 8.40
C ILE A 8 -20.26 -10.44 7.61
N GLN A 9 -19.38 -9.54 7.23
CA GLN A 9 -19.68 -8.36 6.43
C GLN A 9 -18.88 -8.40 5.13
N TYR A 10 -19.51 -7.96 4.06
CA TYR A 10 -18.88 -7.83 2.76
C TYR A 10 -18.83 -6.36 2.35
N CYS A 11 -17.74 -5.96 1.71
CA CYS A 11 -17.64 -4.64 1.13
C CYS A 11 -18.64 -4.48 -0.02
N GLU A 12 -19.44 -3.43 0.02
CA GLU A 12 -20.43 -3.14 -1.01
C GLU A 12 -19.80 -2.84 -2.39
N LYS A 13 -18.53 -2.42 -2.42
CA LYS A 13 -17.83 -2.04 -3.65
C LYS A 13 -17.01 -3.16 -4.27
N CYS A 14 -16.23 -3.91 -3.47
CA CYS A 14 -15.31 -4.93 -3.97
C CYS A 14 -15.60 -6.34 -3.47
N VAL A 15 -16.65 -6.52 -2.70
CA VAL A 15 -17.13 -7.81 -2.10
C VAL A 15 -16.09 -8.54 -1.22
N ILE A 16 -15.05 -7.89 -0.79
CA ILE A 16 -14.10 -8.46 0.17
C ILE A 16 -14.79 -8.66 1.52
N SER A 17 -14.45 -9.74 2.22
CA SER A 17 -15.03 -10.06 3.53
C SER A 17 -14.18 -9.47 4.66
N ASN A 18 -14.82 -9.08 5.77
CA ASN A 18 -14.15 -8.70 7.01
C ASN A 18 -13.42 -9.86 7.68
N GLN A 19 -13.64 -11.09 7.21
CA GLN A 19 -12.96 -12.28 7.72
C GLN A 19 -11.56 -12.45 7.11
N ARG A 20 -11.27 -11.78 6.00
CA ARG A 20 -9.94 -11.83 5.39
C ARG A 20 -8.92 -11.13 6.28
N PRO A 21 -7.82 -11.79 6.64
CA PRO A 21 -6.73 -11.13 7.36
C PRO A 21 -6.03 -10.11 6.46
N SER A 22 -5.52 -9.05 7.07
CA SER A 22 -4.64 -8.11 6.39
C SER A 22 -3.35 -8.80 5.94
N SER A 23 -2.71 -8.26 4.89
CA SER A 23 -1.44 -8.78 4.39
C SER A 23 -0.34 -8.61 5.43
N VAL A 24 0.40 -9.69 5.68
CA VAL A 24 1.59 -9.70 6.53
C VAL A 24 2.74 -10.34 5.78
N VAL A 25 3.96 -9.98 6.15
CA VAL A 25 5.16 -10.59 5.56
C VAL A 25 5.14 -12.09 5.83
N GLU A 26 5.23 -12.89 4.78
CA GLU A 26 4.96 -14.34 4.79
C GLU A 26 5.76 -15.09 5.85
N PHE A 27 7.06 -14.82 5.97
CA PHE A 27 7.93 -15.50 6.96
C PHE A 27 7.69 -15.05 8.41
N LYS A 28 6.91 -14.02 8.64
CA LYS A 28 6.50 -13.57 9.99
C LYS A 28 5.14 -14.13 10.41
N ASN A 29 4.47 -14.88 9.56
CA ASN A 29 3.20 -15.51 9.88
C ASN A 29 3.43 -16.73 10.77
N LYS A 30 3.06 -16.61 12.03
CA LYS A 30 2.95 -17.75 12.95
C LYS A 30 1.49 -18.14 13.06
N SER A 31 1.22 -19.43 13.18
CA SER A 31 -0.15 -19.94 13.35
C SER A 31 -0.86 -19.43 14.62
N GLU A 32 -0.08 -18.99 15.60
CA GLU A 32 -0.54 -18.47 16.88
C GLU A 32 -0.83 -16.98 16.88
N ASP A 33 -0.37 -16.25 15.85
CA ASP A 33 -0.52 -14.80 15.76
C ASP A 33 -1.96 -14.44 15.37
N ILE A 34 -2.55 -13.53 16.14
CA ILE A 34 -3.82 -12.90 15.77
C ILE A 34 -3.53 -11.95 14.59
N LYS A 35 -4.02 -12.32 13.41
CA LYS A 35 -3.85 -11.49 12.22
C LYS A 35 -4.83 -10.32 12.25
N PRO A 36 -4.37 -9.10 12.01
CA PRO A 36 -5.29 -7.96 11.89
C PRO A 36 -6.23 -8.18 10.70
N LYS A 37 -7.51 -7.95 10.95
CA LYS A 37 -8.55 -8.05 9.91
C LYS A 37 -8.63 -6.75 9.10
N ILE A 38 -9.23 -6.85 7.93
CA ILE A 38 -9.57 -5.67 7.14
C ILE A 38 -10.67 -4.90 7.85
N LEU A 39 -10.48 -3.60 8.01
CA LEU A 39 -11.45 -2.72 8.65
C LEU A 39 -12.51 -2.25 7.64
N PHE A 40 -13.70 -1.97 8.17
CA PHE A 40 -14.84 -1.47 7.41
C PHE A 40 -15.31 -0.15 8.00
N GLU A 41 -15.62 0.80 7.15
CA GLU A 41 -16.21 2.09 7.50
C GLU A 41 -17.34 2.39 6.52
N ASN A 42 -18.54 2.69 7.05
CA ASN A 42 -19.70 3.08 6.24
C ASN A 42 -20.03 2.12 5.08
N GLY A 43 -19.93 0.82 5.31
CA GLY A 43 -20.22 -0.22 4.31
C GLY A 43 -19.10 -0.50 3.31
N GLY A 44 -18.00 0.26 3.34
CA GLY A 44 -16.82 0.06 2.50
C GLY A 44 -15.62 -0.46 3.26
N CYS A 45 -14.78 -1.27 2.62
CA CYS A 45 -13.51 -1.67 3.20
C CYS A 45 -12.47 -0.56 3.07
N THR A 46 -11.49 -0.56 3.96
CA THR A 46 -10.42 0.45 3.95
C THR A 46 -9.58 0.44 2.67
N ALA A 47 -9.50 -0.68 1.96
CA ALA A 47 -8.85 -0.75 0.66
C ALA A 47 -9.60 0.06 -0.43
N CYS A 48 -10.92 0.01 -0.46
CA CYS A 48 -11.74 0.81 -1.36
C CYS A 48 -11.67 2.30 -1.00
N ILE A 49 -11.74 2.62 0.29
CA ILE A 49 -11.58 4.01 0.78
C ILE A 49 -10.22 4.56 0.34
N TRP A 50 -9.15 3.78 0.48
CA TRP A 50 -7.82 4.18 0.03
C TRP A 50 -7.74 4.37 -1.49
N ALA A 51 -8.41 3.52 -2.27
CA ALA A 51 -8.49 3.67 -3.71
C ALA A 51 -9.14 5.02 -4.10
N GLU A 52 -10.22 5.40 -3.44
CA GLU A 52 -10.89 6.69 -3.66
C GLU A 52 -9.99 7.88 -3.28
N VAL A 53 -9.28 7.78 -2.16
CA VAL A 53 -8.30 8.81 -1.76
C VAL A 53 -7.23 8.99 -2.84
N LYS A 54 -6.74 7.89 -3.43
CA LYS A 54 -5.75 7.95 -4.51
C LYS A 54 -6.29 8.58 -5.79
N GLU A 55 -7.55 8.36 -6.12
CA GLU A 55 -8.20 9.01 -7.27
C GLU A 55 -8.33 10.53 -7.09
N GLY A 56 -8.48 11.00 -5.86
CA GLY A 56 -8.54 12.43 -5.52
C GLY A 56 -7.18 13.15 -5.54
N ILE A 57 -6.07 12.43 -5.67
CA ILE A 57 -4.73 13.03 -5.69
C ILE A 57 -4.47 13.63 -7.08
N ASN A 58 -4.01 14.88 -7.12
CA ASN A 58 -3.48 15.47 -8.35
C ASN A 58 -2.07 14.91 -8.62
N TRP A 59 -2.02 13.87 -9.45
CA TRP A 59 -0.77 13.18 -9.79
C TRP A 59 0.18 14.03 -10.62
N GLU A 60 -0.32 15.00 -11.36
CA GLU A 60 0.52 15.94 -12.12
C GLU A 60 1.29 16.87 -11.18
N ASP A 61 0.62 17.42 -10.16
CA ASP A 61 1.29 18.22 -9.13
C ASP A 61 2.33 17.38 -8.37
N ARG A 62 1.99 16.13 -8.02
CA ARG A 62 2.93 15.22 -7.36
C ARG A 62 4.16 14.92 -8.22
N ARG A 63 3.98 14.77 -9.53
CA ARG A 63 5.09 14.60 -10.46
C ARG A 63 5.98 15.84 -10.50
N ASN A 64 5.38 17.02 -10.59
CA ASN A 64 6.13 18.29 -10.58
C ASN A 64 6.93 18.49 -9.29
N GLU A 65 6.36 18.10 -8.13
CA GLU A 65 7.08 18.11 -6.86
C GLU A 65 8.28 17.16 -6.87
N LEU A 66 8.11 15.95 -7.40
CA LEU A 66 9.18 14.97 -7.53
C LEU A 66 10.30 15.48 -8.46
N GLU A 67 9.96 16.07 -9.59
CA GLU A 67 10.94 16.63 -10.52
C GLU A 67 11.76 17.75 -9.87
N LYS A 68 11.13 18.66 -9.15
CA LYS A 68 11.81 19.71 -8.37
C LYS A 68 12.74 19.13 -7.31
N LEU A 69 12.30 18.06 -6.63
CA LEU A 69 13.13 17.38 -5.64
C LEU A 69 14.34 16.72 -6.29
N CYS A 70 14.15 16.03 -7.41
CA CYS A 70 15.24 15.41 -8.17
C CYS A 70 16.25 16.45 -8.66
N ASP A 71 15.78 17.57 -9.19
CA ASP A 71 16.66 18.64 -9.69
C ASP A 71 17.49 19.27 -8.56
N LYS A 72 16.93 19.38 -7.37
CA LYS A 72 17.65 19.87 -6.19
C LYS A 72 18.88 19.03 -5.83
N PHE A 73 18.80 17.71 -6.04
CA PHE A 73 19.85 16.76 -5.66
C PHE A 73 20.67 16.24 -6.87
N ARG A 74 20.38 16.74 -8.05
CA ARG A 74 21.09 16.33 -9.28
C ARG A 74 22.55 16.80 -9.23
N SER A 75 23.48 15.87 -9.43
CA SER A 75 24.89 16.20 -9.46
C SER A 75 25.29 16.82 -10.81
N ASN A 76 26.27 17.73 -10.79
CA ASN A 76 26.82 18.36 -11.99
C ASN A 76 28.18 17.77 -12.42
N ASN A 77 28.69 16.80 -11.65
CA ASN A 77 30.05 16.26 -11.82
C ASN A 77 30.09 14.79 -12.26
N GLY A 78 28.92 14.23 -12.63
CA GLY A 78 28.80 12.82 -13.03
C GLY A 78 28.79 11.81 -11.89
N SER A 79 28.73 12.27 -10.63
CA SER A 79 28.51 11.37 -9.48
C SER A 79 27.05 10.95 -9.35
N TYR A 80 26.80 9.92 -8.55
CA TYR A 80 25.44 9.45 -8.28
C TYR A 80 24.63 10.48 -7.50
N ASP A 81 23.36 10.64 -7.87
CA ASP A 81 22.44 11.58 -7.26
C ASP A 81 21.72 11.00 -6.05
N CYS A 82 21.46 9.70 -6.05
CA CYS A 82 20.73 9.01 -4.99
C CYS A 82 21.07 7.51 -4.95
N ILE A 83 20.57 6.86 -3.91
CA ILE A 83 20.61 5.40 -3.76
C ILE A 83 19.18 4.89 -3.81
N GLY A 84 18.88 3.99 -4.75
CA GLY A 84 17.59 3.32 -4.86
C GLY A 84 17.66 1.89 -4.30
N PRO A 85 17.07 1.60 -3.12
CA PRO A 85 17.01 0.23 -2.64
C PRO A 85 16.02 -0.58 -3.47
N GLY A 86 16.37 -1.82 -3.78
CA GLY A 86 15.52 -2.74 -4.53
C GLY A 86 15.58 -4.14 -3.92
N SER A 87 14.43 -4.81 -3.80
CA SER A 87 14.34 -6.18 -3.29
C SER A 87 14.68 -7.25 -4.33
N GLY A 88 14.80 -6.86 -5.60
CA GLY A 88 14.92 -7.79 -6.73
C GLY A 88 13.58 -8.38 -7.20
N GLY A 89 12.48 -8.04 -6.55
CA GLY A 89 11.13 -8.44 -6.96
C GLY A 89 10.56 -7.56 -8.08
N LYS A 90 9.46 -8.00 -8.68
CA LYS A 90 8.80 -7.31 -9.79
C LYS A 90 8.36 -5.88 -9.47
N ASP A 91 7.85 -5.66 -8.28
CA ASP A 91 7.30 -4.35 -7.87
C ASP A 91 8.41 -3.31 -7.68
N SER A 92 9.52 -3.69 -7.06
CA SER A 92 10.68 -2.81 -6.91
C SER A 92 11.37 -2.52 -8.24
N ALA A 93 11.43 -3.50 -9.14
CA ALA A 93 11.96 -3.31 -10.49
C ALA A 93 11.09 -2.33 -11.30
N PHE A 94 9.77 -2.48 -11.23
CA PHE A 94 8.81 -1.60 -11.88
C PHE A 94 8.91 -0.16 -11.34
N ALA A 95 8.92 0.01 -10.02
CA ALA A 95 9.04 1.33 -9.39
C ALA A 95 10.36 2.03 -9.73
N SER A 96 11.45 1.27 -9.92
CA SER A 96 12.77 1.83 -10.27
C SER A 96 12.86 2.24 -11.75
N HIS A 97 12.00 1.70 -12.60
CA HIS A 97 11.97 1.98 -14.04
C HIS A 97 11.29 3.32 -14.37
N PHE A 98 10.32 3.74 -13.57
CA PHE A 98 9.55 4.96 -13.73
C PHE A 98 10.21 6.15 -13.04
#